data_b4686c406b1d02910bc655d4f0601023
#
_entry.id   b4686c406b1d02910bc655d4f0601023
#
_cell.length_a   1.000
_cell.length_b   1.000
_cell.length_c   1.000
_cell.angle_alpha   90.00
_cell.angle_beta   90.00
_cell.angle_gamma   90.00
#
_symmetry.space_group_name_H-M   'P 1'
#
loop_
_entity.id
_entity.type
_entity.pdbx_description
1 polymer ?
#
loop_
_entity_poly.entity_id
_entity_poly.type
_entity_poly.pdbx_seq_one_letter_code
_entity_poly.pdbx_strand_id
1 'polypeptide(L)'
;MKMKTFLILILLTITSFLFSHQTTLSQPLLDRRFPKEIAQSPLPKLLDFGAGTCIPCKKMAPILKDLSEEYKGRVDIKIIEVYQEREMTQANRVRLIPTQVFYDSKNKEVFRHEGFMDKEAIKKVFDKMGVK
;
A
#
# COMPACT_ATOMS: atom_id res chain seq x y z
N MET A 1 -31.00 -49.36 -18.61
CA MET A 1 -29.54 -49.01 -18.52
C MET A 1 -29.20 -47.58 -18.94
N LYS A 2 -29.98 -46.95 -19.82
CA LYS A 2 -29.69 -45.57 -20.34
C LYS A 2 -30.00 -44.43 -19.37
N MET A 3 -30.90 -44.61 -18.41
CA MET A 3 -31.33 -43.57 -17.46
C MET A 3 -30.30 -43.32 -16.33
N LYS A 4 -29.61 -44.38 -15.87
CA LYS A 4 -28.57 -44.25 -14.84
C LYS A 4 -27.30 -43.53 -15.33
N THR A 5 -26.91 -43.74 -16.60
CA THR A 5 -25.77 -43.04 -17.23
C THR A 5 -26.06 -41.58 -17.45
N PHE A 6 -27.30 -41.21 -17.75
CA PHE A 6 -27.71 -39.83 -17.94
C PHE A 6 -27.68 -39.02 -16.61
N LEU A 7 -28.08 -39.67 -15.52
CA LEU A 7 -28.07 -39.08 -14.18
C LEU A 7 -26.62 -38.80 -13.69
N ILE A 8 -25.70 -39.73 -13.99
CA ILE A 8 -24.28 -39.59 -13.62
C ILE A 8 -23.62 -38.47 -14.39
N LEU A 9 -23.94 -38.29 -15.68
CA LEU A 9 -23.43 -37.19 -16.51
C LEU A 9 -23.90 -35.81 -16.00
N ILE A 10 -25.17 -35.70 -15.59
CA ILE A 10 -25.73 -34.45 -15.03
C ILE A 10 -25.07 -34.13 -13.68
N LEU A 11 -24.87 -35.15 -12.81
CA LEU A 11 -24.17 -34.95 -11.55
C LEU A 11 -22.72 -34.50 -11.72
N LEU A 12 -21.98 -35.03 -12.70
CA LEU A 12 -20.61 -34.64 -13.02
C LEU A 12 -20.52 -33.20 -13.58
N THR A 13 -21.50 -32.78 -14.37
CA THR A 13 -21.52 -31.38 -14.88
C THR A 13 -21.86 -30.35 -13.79
N ILE A 14 -22.75 -30.71 -12.86
CA ILE A 14 -23.11 -29.85 -11.72
C ILE A 14 -21.94 -29.68 -10.75
N THR A 15 -21.18 -30.75 -10.48
CA THR A 15 -19.98 -30.63 -9.60
C THR A 15 -18.87 -29.81 -10.21
N SER A 16 -18.67 -29.89 -11.54
CA SER A 16 -17.71 -29.02 -12.25
C SER A 16 -18.13 -27.56 -12.23
N PHE A 17 -19.41 -27.26 -12.32
CA PHE A 17 -19.92 -25.90 -12.30
C PHE A 17 -19.85 -25.26 -10.89
N LEU A 18 -20.08 -26.04 -9.85
CA LEU A 18 -19.97 -25.55 -8.45
C LEU A 18 -18.54 -25.31 -8.01
N PHE A 19 -17.55 -25.97 -8.62
CA PHE A 19 -16.13 -25.75 -8.28
C PHE A 19 -15.54 -24.48 -8.89
N SER A 20 -16.16 -23.92 -9.95
CA SER A 20 -15.69 -22.70 -10.63
C SER A 20 -16.04 -21.39 -9.92
N HIS A 21 -16.85 -21.41 -8.86
CA HIS A 21 -17.29 -20.18 -8.16
C HIS A 21 -16.58 -19.90 -6.84
N GLN A 22 -15.44 -20.53 -6.57
CA GLN A 22 -14.59 -20.13 -5.43
C GLN A 22 -13.57 -19.07 -5.86
N THR A 23 -14.02 -17.95 -6.39
CA THR A 23 -13.18 -16.75 -6.52
C THR A 23 -13.46 -15.81 -5.35
N THR A 24 -12.66 -15.98 -4.29
CA THR A 24 -11.92 -14.92 -3.62
C THR A 24 -12.72 -13.75 -3.08
N LEU A 25 -13.34 -13.95 -1.92
CA LEU A 25 -13.62 -12.88 -0.96
C LEU A 25 -12.51 -12.88 0.13
N SER A 26 -11.28 -12.67 -0.30
CA SER A 26 -10.16 -12.39 0.60
C SER A 26 -9.40 -11.20 0.06
N GLN A 27 -10.04 -10.05 0.09
CA GLN A 27 -9.29 -8.78 0.01
C GLN A 27 -8.57 -8.62 1.34
N PRO A 28 -7.23 -8.68 1.37
CA PRO A 28 -6.51 -8.60 2.62
C PRO A 28 -6.73 -7.20 3.24
N LEU A 29 -6.90 -7.16 4.55
CA LEU A 29 -6.88 -5.93 5.37
C LEU A 29 -5.62 -5.06 5.14
N LEU A 30 -4.65 -5.59 4.41
CA LEU A 30 -3.41 -4.91 4.00
C LEU A 30 -3.67 -3.75 3.03
N ASP A 31 -4.76 -3.80 2.25
CA ASP A 31 -5.11 -2.81 1.23
C ASP A 31 -5.49 -1.43 1.82
N ARG A 32 -5.94 -1.38 3.07
CA ARG A 32 -6.33 -0.12 3.72
C ARG A 32 -5.15 0.77 4.13
N ARG A 33 -3.93 0.23 4.17
CA ARG A 33 -2.73 0.99 4.54
C ARG A 33 -2.08 1.73 3.38
N PHE A 34 -2.44 1.39 2.13
CA PHE A 34 -1.82 1.93 0.94
C PHE A 34 -2.85 2.55 0.00
N PRO A 35 -2.47 3.63 -0.73
CA PRO A 35 -3.22 4.06 -1.89
C PRO A 35 -3.40 2.91 -2.88
N LYS A 36 -4.58 2.82 -3.50
CA LYS A 36 -4.92 1.71 -4.41
C LYS A 36 -3.88 1.51 -5.52
N GLU A 37 -3.32 2.60 -6.04
CA GLU A 37 -2.33 2.58 -7.12
C GLU A 37 -0.99 1.96 -6.73
N ILE A 38 -0.64 1.95 -5.43
CA ILE A 38 0.64 1.38 -4.97
C ILE A 38 0.48 0.16 -4.05
N ALA A 39 -0.75 -0.23 -3.73
CA ALA A 39 -1.02 -1.35 -2.82
C ALA A 39 -0.37 -2.67 -3.29
N GLN A 40 -0.32 -2.91 -4.61
CA GLN A 40 0.25 -4.11 -5.23
C GLN A 40 1.63 -3.86 -5.86
N SER A 41 2.19 -2.67 -5.71
CA SER A 41 3.51 -2.37 -6.25
C SER A 41 4.59 -3.23 -5.56
N PRO A 42 5.51 -3.82 -6.33
CA PRO A 42 6.65 -4.56 -5.78
C PRO A 42 7.77 -3.64 -5.26
N LEU A 43 7.60 -2.32 -5.39
CA LEU A 43 8.60 -1.35 -4.96
C LEU A 43 8.51 -1.08 -3.45
N PRO A 44 9.61 -0.69 -2.80
CA PRO A 44 9.59 -0.05 -1.50
C PRO A 44 8.71 1.21 -1.53
N LYS A 45 8.15 1.60 -0.39
CA LYS A 45 7.20 2.71 -0.32
C LYS A 45 7.57 3.70 0.78
N LEU A 46 7.34 4.98 0.51
CA LEU A 46 7.31 6.06 1.50
C LEU A 46 5.93 6.71 1.50
N LEU A 47 5.21 6.61 2.60
CA LEU A 47 3.97 7.34 2.82
C LEU A 47 4.23 8.48 3.81
N ASP A 48 3.98 9.72 3.40
CA ASP A 48 4.02 10.91 4.25
C ASP A 48 2.60 11.33 4.60
N PHE A 49 2.26 11.23 5.87
CA PHE A 49 0.95 11.59 6.40
C PHE A 49 0.99 13.04 6.88
N GLY A 50 0.23 13.89 6.23
CA GLY A 50 0.21 15.31 6.53
C GLY A 50 -1.15 15.96 6.31
N ALA A 51 -1.18 17.29 6.44
CA ALA A 51 -2.34 18.10 6.14
C ALA A 51 -1.93 19.42 5.49
N GLY A 52 -2.75 19.90 4.56
CA GLY A 52 -2.49 21.17 3.86
C GLY A 52 -2.45 22.41 4.77
N THR A 53 -2.96 22.33 6.01
CA THR A 53 -2.92 23.39 7.02
C THR A 53 -1.69 23.31 7.94
N CYS A 54 -0.96 22.21 7.92
CA CYS A 54 0.18 21.93 8.79
C CYS A 54 1.45 22.57 8.19
N ILE A 55 2.10 23.49 8.90
CA ILE A 55 3.29 24.21 8.42
C ILE A 55 4.48 23.27 8.13
N PRO A 56 4.89 22.34 9.05
CA PRO A 56 5.98 21.42 8.74
C PRO A 56 5.63 20.45 7.59
N CYS A 57 4.36 20.05 7.41
CA CYS A 57 3.94 19.24 6.28
C CYS A 57 4.12 19.98 4.94
N LYS A 58 3.79 21.27 4.90
CA LYS A 58 4.04 22.12 3.71
C LYS A 58 5.53 22.19 3.33
N LYS A 59 6.43 22.15 4.32
CA LYS A 59 7.88 22.10 4.08
C LYS A 59 8.34 20.73 3.55
N MET A 60 7.64 19.66 3.91
CA MET A 60 7.91 18.31 3.39
C MET A 60 7.53 18.17 1.92
N ALA A 61 6.42 18.77 1.48
CA ALA A 61 5.86 18.55 0.15
C ALA A 61 6.84 18.76 -1.01
N PRO A 62 7.63 19.85 -1.10
CA PRO A 62 8.62 20.02 -2.18
C PRO A 62 9.74 18.98 -2.09
N ILE A 63 10.19 18.60 -0.89
CA ILE A 63 11.23 17.58 -0.69
C ILE A 63 10.74 16.23 -1.24
N LEU A 64 9.51 15.84 -0.92
CA LEU A 64 8.93 14.59 -1.37
C LEU A 64 8.67 14.58 -2.88
N LYS A 65 8.29 15.73 -3.46
CA LYS A 65 8.16 15.86 -4.91
C LYS A 65 9.50 15.63 -5.61
N ASP A 66 10.56 16.30 -5.15
CA ASP A 66 11.91 16.12 -5.70
C ASP A 66 12.38 14.67 -5.58
N LEU A 67 12.18 14.06 -4.41
CA LEU A 67 12.53 12.65 -4.18
C LEU A 67 11.70 11.71 -5.06
N SER A 68 10.42 12.01 -5.30
CA SER A 68 9.56 11.20 -6.17
C SER A 68 10.09 11.18 -7.61
N GLU A 69 10.63 12.29 -8.11
CA GLU A 69 11.28 12.32 -9.43
C GLU A 69 12.65 11.63 -9.39
N GLU A 70 13.47 11.92 -8.37
CA GLU A 70 14.81 11.33 -8.22
C GLU A 70 14.78 9.79 -8.10
N TYR A 71 13.79 9.24 -7.38
CA TYR A 71 13.62 7.80 -7.13
C TYR A 71 12.52 7.13 -7.96
N LYS A 72 12.11 7.76 -9.07
CA LYS A 72 11.09 7.23 -9.96
C LYS A 72 11.42 5.80 -10.42
N GLY A 73 10.46 4.88 -10.27
CA GLY A 73 10.63 3.46 -10.59
C GLY A 73 11.49 2.67 -9.60
N ARG A 74 11.94 3.29 -8.49
CA ARG A 74 12.71 2.63 -7.42
C ARG A 74 12.00 2.68 -6.07
N VAL A 75 11.22 3.72 -5.80
CA VAL A 75 10.42 3.89 -4.59
C VAL A 75 9.08 4.53 -4.97
N ASP A 76 8.00 4.01 -4.42
CA ASP A 76 6.70 4.67 -4.48
C ASP A 76 6.58 5.68 -3.34
N ILE A 77 6.53 6.96 -3.67
CA ILE A 77 6.41 8.05 -2.69
C ILE A 77 5.02 8.69 -2.84
N LYS A 78 4.27 8.74 -1.73
CA LYS A 78 2.93 9.34 -1.69
C LYS A 78 2.74 10.22 -0.47
N ILE A 79 2.11 11.38 -0.70
CA ILE A 79 1.62 12.26 0.37
C ILE A 79 0.16 11.90 0.61
N ILE A 80 -0.19 11.64 1.86
CA ILE A 80 -1.52 11.24 2.32
C ILE A 80 -2.13 12.38 3.12
N GLU A 81 -3.25 12.91 2.65
CA GLU A 81 -4.01 13.95 3.38
C GLU A 81 -4.87 13.29 4.46
N VAL A 82 -4.44 13.43 5.72
CA VAL A 82 -5.00 12.67 6.86
C VAL A 82 -6.49 12.90 7.10
N TYR A 83 -7.02 14.07 6.74
CA TYR A 83 -8.45 14.37 6.91
C TYR A 83 -9.33 13.77 5.81
N GLN A 84 -8.75 13.54 4.63
CA GLN A 84 -9.44 12.90 3.49
C GLN A 84 -9.31 11.38 3.56
N GLU A 85 -8.11 10.88 3.89
CA GLU A 85 -7.74 9.46 3.91
C GLU A 85 -7.76 8.89 5.35
N ARG A 86 -8.87 9.07 6.06
CA ARG A 86 -8.98 8.71 7.49
C ARG A 86 -8.76 7.23 7.77
N GLU A 87 -9.32 6.35 6.94
CA GLU A 87 -9.15 4.90 7.12
C GLU A 87 -7.69 4.48 6.98
N MET A 88 -7.01 5.01 5.97
CA MET A 88 -5.59 4.77 5.75
C MET A 88 -4.74 5.33 6.89
N THR A 89 -5.06 6.53 7.35
CA THR A 89 -4.40 7.18 8.49
C THR A 89 -4.51 6.34 9.76
N GLN A 90 -5.69 5.81 10.06
CA GLN A 90 -5.93 4.92 11.20
C GLN A 90 -5.23 3.57 11.03
N ALA A 91 -5.32 2.96 9.85
CA ALA A 91 -4.67 1.69 9.55
C ALA A 91 -3.13 1.78 9.69
N ASN A 92 -2.55 2.96 9.41
CA ASN A 92 -1.14 3.27 9.61
C ASN A 92 -0.82 3.76 11.03
N ARG A 93 -1.79 3.82 11.94
CA ARG A 93 -1.64 4.25 13.35
C ARG A 93 -0.95 5.61 13.48
N VAL A 94 -1.26 6.55 12.59
CA VAL A 94 -0.71 7.90 12.63
C VAL A 94 -1.32 8.68 13.78
N ARG A 95 -0.49 9.26 14.64
CA ARG A 95 -0.90 10.04 15.84
C ARG A 95 -0.50 11.50 15.75
N LEU A 96 0.56 11.78 15.00
CA LEU A 96 1.15 13.10 14.83
C LEU A 96 1.38 13.36 13.34
N ILE A 97 1.36 14.62 12.90
CA ILE A 97 1.71 15.02 11.54
C ILE A 97 2.80 16.11 11.54
N PRO A 98 3.72 16.05 10.57
CA PRO A 98 3.86 15.00 9.56
C PRO A 98 4.40 13.69 10.16
N THR A 99 4.02 12.54 9.57
CA THR A 99 4.61 11.24 9.89
C THR A 99 5.00 10.54 8.60
N GLN A 100 6.25 10.10 8.51
CA GLN A 100 6.78 9.34 7.39
C GLN A 100 6.85 7.87 7.79
N VAL A 101 6.22 7.00 6.97
CA VAL A 101 6.26 5.56 7.16
C VAL A 101 6.89 4.90 5.94
N PHE A 102 7.93 4.13 6.18
CA PHE A 102 8.71 3.45 5.14
C PHE A 102 8.40 1.97 5.15
N TYR A 103 8.12 1.42 3.97
CA TYR A 103 7.81 0.01 3.77
C TYR A 103 8.77 -0.60 2.77
N ASP A 104 9.17 -1.84 3.05
CA ASP A 104 9.91 -2.65 2.07
C ASP A 104 9.00 -3.13 0.91
N SER A 105 9.59 -3.79 -0.07
CA SER A 105 8.88 -4.37 -1.22
C SER A 105 7.86 -5.46 -0.86
N LYS A 106 7.86 -5.94 0.38
CA LYS A 106 6.91 -6.91 0.92
C LYS A 106 5.81 -6.25 1.76
N ASN A 107 5.70 -4.91 1.71
CA ASN A 107 4.74 -4.11 2.47
C ASN A 107 4.92 -4.21 4.00
N LYS A 108 6.13 -4.55 4.47
CA LYS A 108 6.49 -4.53 5.88
C LYS A 108 7.03 -3.15 6.24
N GLU A 109 6.50 -2.53 7.30
CA GLU A 109 7.04 -1.30 7.86
C GLU A 109 8.46 -1.56 8.39
N VAL A 110 9.43 -0.79 7.88
CA VAL A 110 10.85 -0.89 8.22
C VAL A 110 11.38 0.29 8.98
N PHE A 111 10.74 1.46 8.81
CA PHE A 111 11.10 2.67 9.55
C PHE A 111 9.91 3.63 9.63
N ARG A 112 9.88 4.43 10.69
CA ARG A 112 8.89 5.48 10.94
C ARG A 112 9.56 6.69 11.58
N HIS A 113 9.15 7.87 11.15
CA HIS A 113 9.56 9.15 11.74
C HIS A 113 8.35 10.04 11.96
N GLU A 114 8.27 10.68 13.11
CA GLU A 114 7.24 11.67 13.45
C GLU A 114 7.87 13.05 13.50
N GLY A 115 7.28 14.00 12.78
CA GLY A 115 7.79 15.38 12.62
C GLY A 115 8.43 15.62 11.25
N PHE A 116 9.05 16.80 11.11
CA PHE A 116 9.76 17.17 9.88
C PHE A 116 11.00 16.31 9.67
N MET A 117 11.20 15.85 8.44
CA MET A 117 12.37 15.09 8.02
C MET A 117 13.00 15.71 6.79
N ASP A 118 14.28 16.06 6.83
CA ASP A 118 14.96 16.64 5.69
C ASP A 118 15.29 15.61 4.60
N LYS A 119 15.64 16.10 3.40
CA LYS A 119 15.91 15.28 2.22
C LYS A 119 17.01 14.26 2.47
N GLU A 120 18.09 14.66 3.14
CA GLU A 120 19.24 13.80 3.38
C GLU A 120 18.93 12.67 4.39
N ALA A 121 18.11 12.99 5.38
CA ALA A 121 17.64 11.98 6.34
C ALA A 121 16.76 10.93 5.64
N ILE A 122 15.87 11.34 4.73
CA ILE A 122 15.06 10.40 3.94
C ILE A 122 15.96 9.53 3.05
N LYS A 123 16.93 10.10 2.35
CA LYS A 123 17.88 9.37 1.50
C LYS A 123 18.66 8.33 2.29
N LYS A 124 19.12 8.67 3.51
CA LYS A 124 19.79 7.71 4.41
C LYS A 124 18.90 6.51 4.77
N VAL A 125 17.58 6.70 4.88
CA VAL A 125 16.66 5.57 5.10
C VAL A 125 16.58 4.73 3.83
N PHE A 126 16.46 5.32 2.64
CA PHE A 126 16.47 4.59 1.38
C PHE A 126 17.75 3.78 1.19
N ASP A 127 18.92 4.34 1.51
CA ASP A 127 20.20 3.64 1.46
C ASP A 127 20.19 2.40 2.38
N LYS A 128 19.68 2.54 3.61
CA LYS A 128 19.53 1.41 4.56
C LYS A 128 18.55 0.35 4.07
N MET A 129 17.56 0.72 3.27
CA MET A 129 16.61 -0.19 2.63
C MET A 129 17.20 -0.86 1.38
N GLY A 130 18.43 -0.52 0.98
CA GLY A 130 19.08 -1.05 -0.21
C GLY A 130 18.58 -0.45 -1.51
N VAL A 131 17.90 0.68 -1.47
CA VAL A 131 17.48 1.44 -2.65
C VAL A 131 18.68 2.24 -3.17
N LYS A 132 19.07 1.97 -4.42
CA LYS A 132 20.20 2.64 -5.10
C LYS A 132 19.70 3.60 -6.17
#